data_1d2e40b7ce6bc0294cd5e124944c2219
#
_entry.id   1d2e40b7ce6bc0294cd5e124944c2219
#
_cell.length_a   1.000
_cell.length_b   1.000
_cell.length_c   1.000
_cell.angle_alpha   90.00
_cell.angle_beta   90.00
_cell.angle_gamma   90.00
#
_symmetry.space_group_name_H-M   'P 1'
#
loop_
_entity.id
_entity.type
_entity.pdbx_description
1 polymer ?
#
loop_
_entity_poly.entity_id
_entity_poly.type
_entity_poly.pdbx_seq_one_letter_code
_entity_poly.pdbx_strand_id
1 'polypeptide(L)'
;MAHHRRVLTGAAASATATMLVLTGTPADAQPASPVAASSASVDTTALTRLAERYLQQRADMLTTTRPTAGAATARVEATRSMTAQVQDDLAALVEKGKRYKEVDGGYTKAQVEVEVTGTSVTGQSATLQLTEQTRLHLPFTPQEVADGAPEYEELSVPHTVKFTQGSDGSWLLSSDTTDTEGGPTPTTQVSDVDAADGTDDGIDDGGGKADEDEGDKDAASGTAPLPGGSEDSGDKPMAWSRYSYGKMVAYADRYWKHHNSAWRTYGTDCTNFVSQAMHAGGWGPKGGAIIQRPSNKYWFYGPTKWTTSYTWAAAENWYWFAKKHSKRTKILDNVWKMAKADVLQADWGRDKNIDHTMIVTKKYRGTPYLTYHTSDTHNKSLKKLLSDHPRAWWYAHRT
;
A
#
# COMPACT_ATOMS: atom_id res chain seq x y z
N MET A 1 -51.21 -10.92 -31.50
CA MET A 1 -50.44 -10.25 -32.57
C MET A 1 -49.00 -10.73 -32.48
N ALA A 2 -48.57 -11.46 -33.51
CA ALA A 2 -47.27 -12.12 -33.59
C ALA A 2 -46.27 -11.22 -34.31
N HIS A 3 -45.01 -11.19 -33.89
CA HIS A 3 -43.88 -10.83 -34.74
C HIS A 3 -42.60 -11.57 -34.24
N HIS A 4 -42.32 -12.59 -34.92
CA HIS A 4 -41.25 -12.97 -35.85
C HIS A 4 -39.79 -12.83 -35.34
N ARG A 5 -39.24 -14.01 -35.05
CA ARG A 5 -37.81 -14.33 -35.06
C ARG A 5 -37.23 -14.24 -36.46
N ARG A 6 -36.05 -13.64 -36.66
CA ARG A 6 -35.21 -13.87 -37.82
C ARG A 6 -33.93 -14.60 -37.37
N VAL A 7 -33.78 -15.79 -37.89
CA VAL A 7 -32.55 -16.61 -37.89
C VAL A 7 -31.77 -16.19 -39.14
N LEU A 8 -30.48 -15.89 -39.00
CA LEU A 8 -29.55 -15.73 -40.12
C LEU A 8 -28.54 -16.88 -40.09
N THR A 9 -28.69 -17.77 -41.00
CA THR A 9 -27.75 -18.82 -41.40
C THR A 9 -26.74 -18.23 -42.38
N GLY A 10 -25.44 -18.28 -42.05
CA GLY A 10 -24.36 -17.92 -42.95
C GLY A 10 -23.65 -19.16 -43.46
N ALA A 11 -23.61 -19.27 -44.78
CA ALA A 11 -23.06 -20.38 -45.55
C ALA A 11 -21.52 -20.33 -45.62
N ALA A 12 -20.90 -21.49 -45.51
CA ALA A 12 -19.47 -21.70 -45.76
C ALA A 12 -19.23 -21.84 -47.30
N ALA A 13 -18.30 -21.08 -47.83
CA ALA A 13 -17.80 -21.24 -49.19
C ALA A 13 -16.43 -21.93 -49.18
N SER A 14 -16.37 -23.12 -49.70
CA SER A 14 -15.14 -23.87 -50.01
C SER A 14 -14.54 -23.37 -51.30
N ALA A 15 -13.30 -22.93 -51.30
CA ALA A 15 -12.53 -22.63 -52.50
C ALA A 15 -11.52 -23.76 -52.76
N THR A 16 -11.73 -24.48 -53.82
CA THR A 16 -10.80 -25.46 -54.42
C THR A 16 -9.77 -24.72 -55.27
N ALA A 17 -8.50 -24.83 -54.92
CA ALA A 17 -7.40 -24.29 -55.71
C ALA A 17 -6.79 -25.41 -56.58
N THR A 18 -6.79 -25.19 -57.86
CA THR A 18 -6.21 -26.08 -58.91
C THR A 18 -4.70 -25.87 -58.97
N MET A 19 -3.93 -26.94 -58.82
CA MET A 19 -2.47 -26.92 -59.02
C MET A 19 -2.11 -26.88 -60.49
N LEU A 20 -1.32 -25.92 -60.89
CA LEU A 20 -0.61 -25.91 -62.18
C LEU A 20 0.86 -26.32 -61.91
N VAL A 21 1.26 -27.46 -62.44
CA VAL A 21 2.64 -27.97 -62.38
C VAL A 21 3.43 -27.35 -63.52
N LEU A 22 4.40 -26.48 -63.19
CA LEU A 22 5.45 -26.05 -64.13
C LEU A 22 6.77 -26.68 -63.69
N THR A 23 7.28 -27.58 -64.55
CA THR A 23 8.63 -28.18 -64.41
C THR A 23 9.66 -27.19 -64.93
N GLY A 24 10.44 -26.63 -64.03
CA GLY A 24 11.65 -25.86 -64.30
C GLY A 24 12.82 -26.44 -63.52
N THR A 25 13.92 -26.72 -64.21
CA THR A 25 15.17 -27.30 -63.72
C THR A 25 15.85 -26.42 -62.69
N PRO A 26 16.55 -26.99 -61.66
CA PRO A 26 17.08 -26.21 -60.58
C PRO A 26 18.39 -25.54 -60.97
N ALA A 27 18.50 -24.25 -60.73
CA ALA A 27 19.76 -23.56 -60.57
C ALA A 27 20.15 -23.65 -59.10
N ASP A 28 21.31 -24.14 -58.78
CA ASP A 28 21.92 -24.20 -57.46
C ASP A 28 21.96 -22.81 -56.83
N ALA A 29 21.02 -22.50 -55.97
CA ALA A 29 21.10 -21.39 -55.02
C ALA A 29 21.45 -21.98 -53.65
N GLN A 30 22.68 -21.77 -53.23
CA GLN A 30 23.16 -22.08 -51.87
C GLN A 30 22.27 -21.31 -50.87
N PRO A 31 21.69 -21.96 -49.85
CA PRO A 31 20.93 -21.25 -48.85
C PRO A 31 21.88 -20.38 -48.07
N ALA A 32 21.65 -19.06 -48.08
CA ALA A 32 22.28 -18.14 -47.14
C ALA A 32 21.95 -18.62 -45.71
N SER A 33 22.98 -19.00 -44.98
CA SER A 33 22.86 -19.32 -43.56
C SER A 33 22.18 -18.11 -42.87
N PRO A 34 21.15 -18.32 -42.05
CA PRO A 34 20.63 -17.25 -41.24
C PRO A 34 21.75 -16.81 -40.30
N VAL A 35 22.20 -15.58 -40.44
CA VAL A 35 23.03 -14.91 -39.43
C VAL A 35 22.19 -14.94 -38.17
N ALA A 36 22.51 -15.87 -37.28
CA ALA A 36 21.95 -15.85 -35.95
C ALA A 36 22.34 -14.51 -35.32
N ALA A 37 21.35 -13.60 -35.21
CA ALA A 37 21.52 -12.44 -34.39
C ALA A 37 21.82 -12.98 -32.99
N SER A 38 23.06 -12.86 -32.59
CA SER A 38 23.49 -13.09 -31.21
C SER A 38 22.69 -12.14 -30.34
N SER A 39 21.62 -12.65 -29.76
CA SER A 39 20.98 -11.98 -28.64
C SER A 39 22.00 -12.03 -27.49
N ALA A 40 22.86 -11.01 -27.41
CA ALA A 40 23.67 -10.80 -26.23
C ALA A 40 22.68 -10.80 -25.07
N SER A 41 22.80 -11.80 -24.18
CA SER A 41 22.02 -11.85 -22.96
C SER A 41 22.35 -10.58 -22.18
N VAL A 42 21.37 -9.67 -22.09
CA VAL A 42 21.56 -8.44 -21.30
C VAL A 42 21.87 -8.87 -19.88
N ASP A 43 22.96 -8.35 -19.32
CA ASP A 43 23.33 -8.59 -17.92
C ASP A 43 22.30 -7.94 -17.00
N THR A 44 21.27 -8.72 -16.63
CA THR A 44 20.22 -8.31 -15.70
C THR A 44 20.79 -7.92 -14.33
N THR A 45 21.95 -8.45 -13.96
CA THR A 45 22.65 -8.11 -12.73
C THR A 45 23.10 -6.63 -12.71
N ALA A 46 23.55 -6.11 -13.86
CA ALA A 46 23.93 -4.71 -13.99
C ALA A 46 22.71 -3.78 -13.80
N LEU A 47 21.58 -4.13 -14.41
CA LEU A 47 20.32 -3.38 -14.25
C LEU A 47 19.82 -3.40 -12.80
N THR A 48 19.84 -4.56 -12.16
CA THR A 48 19.46 -4.71 -10.75
C THR A 48 20.32 -3.84 -9.84
N ARG A 49 21.64 -3.88 -9.99
CA ARG A 49 22.55 -3.03 -9.21
C ARG A 49 22.31 -1.53 -9.44
N LEU A 50 21.91 -1.15 -10.65
CA LEU A 50 21.59 0.24 -10.95
C LEU A 50 20.30 0.67 -10.25
N ALA A 51 19.27 -0.17 -10.24
CA ALA A 51 18.03 0.06 -9.50
C ALA A 51 18.31 0.11 -7.98
N GLU A 52 19.06 -0.85 -7.42
CA GLU A 52 19.44 -0.86 -6.00
C GLU A 52 20.15 0.42 -5.57
N ARG A 53 21.14 0.88 -6.33
CA ARG A 53 21.86 2.13 -6.03
C ARG A 53 20.92 3.34 -6.04
N TYR A 54 20.00 3.38 -6.99
CA TYR A 54 19.00 4.45 -7.08
C TYR A 54 18.08 4.47 -5.87
N LEU A 55 17.52 3.32 -5.50
CA LEU A 55 16.59 3.20 -4.38
C LEU A 55 17.31 3.42 -3.03
N GLN A 56 18.53 2.91 -2.87
CA GLN A 56 19.37 3.17 -1.69
C GLN A 56 19.65 4.67 -1.54
N GLN A 57 19.99 5.36 -2.63
CA GLN A 57 20.20 6.82 -2.59
C GLN A 57 18.96 7.57 -2.13
N ARG A 58 17.76 7.17 -2.58
CA ARG A 58 16.49 7.74 -2.12
C ARG A 58 16.28 7.54 -0.62
N ALA A 59 16.49 6.31 -0.14
CA ALA A 59 16.35 5.97 1.27
C ALA A 59 17.35 6.72 2.17
N ASP A 60 18.58 6.88 1.72
CA ASP A 60 19.61 7.63 2.45
C ASP A 60 19.25 9.11 2.65
N MET A 61 18.49 9.71 1.73
CA MET A 61 18.05 11.11 1.87
C MET A 61 17.09 11.30 3.05
N LEU A 62 16.43 10.28 3.52
CA LEU A 62 15.57 10.33 4.72
C LEU A 62 16.36 10.29 6.03
N THR A 63 17.65 9.92 6.00
CA THR A 63 18.45 9.69 7.21
C THR A 63 19.05 10.98 7.77
N THR A 64 19.35 10.97 9.07
CA THR A 64 20.04 12.08 9.76
C THR A 64 21.54 12.09 9.50
N THR A 65 22.12 10.96 9.12
CA THR A 65 23.55 10.74 8.84
C THR A 65 23.82 10.69 7.33
N ARG A 66 23.19 11.61 6.58
CA ARG A 66 23.34 11.66 5.12
C ARG A 66 24.81 11.58 4.71
N PRO A 67 25.12 10.84 3.65
CA PRO A 67 26.43 10.93 3.03
C PRO A 67 26.71 12.40 2.68
N THR A 68 27.87 12.92 3.07
CA THR A 68 28.30 14.27 2.67
C THR A 68 28.29 14.32 1.15
N ALA A 69 28.01 15.49 0.57
CA ALA A 69 27.84 15.69 -0.88
C ALA A 69 28.96 15.09 -1.75
N GLY A 70 30.15 14.79 -1.18
CA GLY A 70 31.24 14.10 -1.85
C GLY A 70 31.17 12.55 -1.85
N ALA A 71 30.45 11.95 -0.91
CA ALA A 71 30.24 10.49 -0.85
C ALA A 71 28.94 10.05 -1.57
N ALA A 72 28.00 10.98 -1.78
CA ALA A 72 26.79 10.78 -2.57
C ALA A 72 27.06 10.68 -4.10
N THR A 73 28.33 10.61 -4.53
CA THR A 73 28.72 10.83 -5.92
C THR A 73 28.79 9.60 -6.81
N ALA A 74 28.26 8.47 -6.42
CA ALA A 74 27.84 7.52 -7.45
C ALA A 74 26.51 8.04 -8.02
N ARG A 75 26.57 9.08 -8.88
CA ARG A 75 25.41 9.54 -9.64
C ARG A 75 24.77 8.34 -10.28
N VAL A 76 23.48 8.13 -10.00
CA VAL A 76 22.69 7.16 -10.75
C VAL A 76 22.78 7.56 -12.22
N GLU A 77 23.25 6.66 -13.05
CA GLU A 77 23.28 6.84 -14.49
C GLU A 77 21.84 6.88 -15.00
N ALA A 78 21.36 8.05 -15.38
CA ALA A 78 19.98 8.30 -15.77
C ALA A 78 19.90 9.16 -17.03
N THR A 79 18.80 9.06 -17.75
CA THR A 79 18.50 9.96 -18.86
C THR A 79 18.38 11.39 -18.34
N ARG A 80 18.52 12.38 -19.24
CA ARG A 80 18.45 13.79 -18.84
C ARG A 80 17.13 14.15 -18.12
N SER A 81 16.00 13.63 -18.63
CA SER A 81 14.67 13.84 -18.00
C SER A 81 14.60 13.21 -16.63
N MET A 82 15.05 11.96 -16.50
CA MET A 82 15.04 11.25 -15.24
C MET A 82 16.00 11.86 -14.21
N THR A 83 17.14 12.40 -14.65
CA THR A 83 18.08 13.10 -13.76
C THR A 83 17.42 14.31 -13.07
N ALA A 84 16.65 15.11 -13.81
CA ALA A 84 15.93 16.25 -13.22
C ALA A 84 14.88 15.77 -12.19
N GLN A 85 14.08 14.78 -12.55
CA GLN A 85 13.08 14.20 -11.65
C GLN A 85 13.73 13.62 -10.37
N VAL A 86 14.82 12.86 -10.50
CA VAL A 86 15.56 12.32 -9.35
C VAL A 86 16.07 13.45 -8.44
N GLN A 87 16.57 14.55 -8.99
CA GLN A 87 17.03 15.67 -8.18
C GLN A 87 15.90 16.31 -7.36
N ASP A 88 14.73 16.49 -7.96
CA ASP A 88 13.56 17.05 -7.28
C ASP A 88 13.04 16.10 -6.21
N ASP A 89 12.96 14.81 -6.50
CA ASP A 89 12.56 13.77 -5.55
C ASP A 89 13.52 13.70 -4.36
N LEU A 90 14.84 13.69 -4.61
CA LEU A 90 15.84 13.67 -3.55
C LEU A 90 15.75 14.90 -2.66
N ALA A 91 15.49 16.09 -3.24
CA ALA A 91 15.29 17.31 -2.47
C ALA A 91 14.05 17.21 -1.56
N ALA A 92 12.94 16.69 -2.08
CA ALA A 92 11.72 16.46 -1.30
C ALA A 92 11.95 15.45 -0.15
N LEU A 93 12.70 14.37 -0.40
CA LEU A 93 13.07 13.38 0.63
C LEU A 93 13.97 13.99 1.72
N VAL A 94 14.87 14.89 1.36
CA VAL A 94 15.69 15.65 2.32
C VAL A 94 14.81 16.46 3.27
N GLU A 95 13.83 17.19 2.75
CA GLU A 95 12.92 17.99 3.57
C GLU A 95 12.02 17.09 4.43
N LYS A 96 11.58 15.96 3.89
CA LYS A 96 10.86 14.94 4.65
C LYS A 96 11.70 14.38 5.80
N GLY A 97 12.96 14.05 5.55
CA GLY A 97 13.90 13.59 6.59
C GLY A 97 14.15 14.61 7.69
N LYS A 98 14.21 15.93 7.35
CA LYS A 98 14.29 17.01 8.35
C LYS A 98 13.05 17.03 9.25
N ARG A 99 11.85 17.00 8.68
CA ARG A 99 10.60 16.94 9.46
C ARG A 99 10.56 15.73 10.38
N TYR A 100 10.99 14.56 9.90
CA TYR A 100 11.05 13.36 10.72
C TYR A 100 12.05 13.47 11.89
N LYS A 101 13.19 14.13 11.65
CA LYS A 101 14.14 14.44 12.73
C LYS A 101 13.51 15.31 13.82
N GLU A 102 12.72 16.29 13.43
CA GLU A 102 12.05 17.21 14.36
C GLU A 102 10.96 16.51 15.19
N VAL A 103 10.20 15.60 14.60
CA VAL A 103 9.05 14.99 15.30
C VAL A 103 9.40 13.78 16.15
N ASP A 104 10.43 12.97 15.78
CA ASP A 104 10.78 11.76 16.55
C ASP A 104 12.27 11.32 16.40
N GLY A 105 13.15 12.23 16.02
CA GLY A 105 14.58 11.95 15.85
C GLY A 105 15.00 11.44 14.48
N GLY A 106 14.04 11.13 13.60
CA GLY A 106 14.30 10.70 12.22
C GLY A 106 14.77 9.25 12.10
N TYR A 107 15.59 9.00 11.09
CA TYR A 107 16.24 7.70 10.87
C TYR A 107 17.76 7.85 10.94
N THR A 108 18.44 6.89 11.55
CA THR A 108 19.91 6.90 11.68
C THR A 108 20.61 6.25 10.49
N LYS A 109 19.96 5.30 9.83
CA LYS A 109 20.50 4.53 8.71
C LYS A 109 19.35 4.01 7.83
N ALA A 110 19.60 3.82 6.54
CA ALA A 110 18.72 3.13 5.61
C ALA A 110 19.42 1.91 5.01
N GLN A 111 18.66 0.86 4.73
CA GLN A 111 19.10 -0.34 4.02
C GLN A 111 18.02 -0.72 3.02
N VAL A 112 18.41 -0.89 1.75
CA VAL A 112 17.52 -1.30 0.67
C VAL A 112 17.98 -2.64 0.13
N GLU A 113 17.04 -3.55 -0.04
CA GLU A 113 17.20 -4.82 -0.76
C GLU A 113 16.18 -4.83 -1.90
N VAL A 114 16.56 -5.40 -3.05
CA VAL A 114 15.71 -5.46 -4.24
C VAL A 114 15.48 -6.90 -4.64
N GLU A 115 14.21 -7.29 -4.76
CA GLU A 115 13.81 -8.57 -5.31
C GLU A 115 13.23 -8.38 -6.72
N VAL A 116 13.93 -8.88 -7.75
CA VAL A 116 13.45 -8.80 -9.14
C VAL A 116 12.40 -9.88 -9.37
N THR A 117 11.19 -9.46 -9.73
CA THR A 117 10.03 -10.34 -10.00
C THR A 117 9.79 -10.57 -11.50
N GLY A 118 10.34 -9.70 -12.36
CA GLY A 118 10.21 -9.82 -13.81
C GLY A 118 11.24 -8.97 -14.56
N THR A 119 11.62 -9.43 -15.74
CA THR A 119 12.54 -8.72 -16.62
C THR A 119 12.09 -8.84 -18.07
N SER A 120 12.11 -7.73 -18.78
CA SER A 120 11.87 -7.68 -20.23
C SER A 120 12.91 -6.78 -20.88
N VAL A 121 13.53 -7.26 -21.96
CA VAL A 121 14.50 -6.50 -22.76
C VAL A 121 14.08 -6.52 -24.22
N THR A 122 13.97 -5.34 -24.82
CA THR A 122 13.59 -5.18 -26.24
C THR A 122 14.47 -4.09 -26.88
N GLY A 123 15.41 -4.51 -27.72
CA GLY A 123 16.37 -3.62 -28.37
C GLY A 123 17.19 -2.84 -27.34
N GLN A 124 17.11 -1.53 -27.34
CA GLN A 124 17.82 -0.63 -26.42
C GLN A 124 17.02 -0.27 -25.17
N SER A 125 15.94 -0.97 -24.90
CA SER A 125 15.08 -0.73 -23.73
C SER A 125 15.02 -1.98 -22.85
N ALA A 126 15.08 -1.79 -21.53
CA ALA A 126 14.87 -2.82 -20.54
C ALA A 126 13.86 -2.35 -19.49
N THR A 127 13.07 -3.31 -18.98
CA THR A 127 12.14 -3.09 -17.88
C THR A 127 12.38 -4.13 -16.81
N LEU A 128 12.57 -3.70 -15.59
CA LEU A 128 12.56 -4.55 -14.40
C LEU A 128 11.25 -4.31 -13.64
N GLN A 129 10.58 -5.40 -13.30
CA GLN A 129 9.59 -5.43 -12.22
C GLN A 129 10.33 -5.93 -10.98
N LEU A 130 10.23 -5.19 -9.90
CA LEU A 130 10.94 -5.51 -8.67
C LEU A 130 10.14 -5.07 -7.44
N THR A 131 10.46 -5.67 -6.30
CA THR A 131 9.98 -5.22 -5.00
C THR A 131 11.15 -4.64 -4.22
N GLU A 132 11.04 -3.36 -3.84
CA GLU A 132 11.94 -2.71 -2.89
C GLU A 132 11.57 -3.16 -1.47
N GLN A 133 12.57 -3.61 -0.70
CA GLN A 133 12.48 -3.86 0.73
C GLN A 133 13.40 -2.86 1.43
N THR A 134 12.82 -1.89 2.13
CA THR A 134 13.59 -0.84 2.80
C THR A 134 13.43 -0.93 4.31
N ARG A 135 14.56 -0.95 5.03
CA ARG A 135 14.64 -0.81 6.48
C ARG A 135 15.22 0.52 6.85
N LEU A 136 14.48 1.29 7.61
CA LEU A 136 14.87 2.60 8.13
C LEU A 136 15.08 2.49 9.63
N HIS A 137 16.34 2.52 10.06
CA HIS A 137 16.70 2.38 11.47
C HIS A 137 16.21 3.57 12.28
N LEU A 138 15.44 3.30 13.32
CA LEU A 138 14.93 4.29 14.25
C LEU A 138 16.02 4.70 15.26
N PRO A 139 15.95 5.91 15.85
CA PRO A 139 17.00 6.45 16.70
C PRO A 139 16.92 5.91 18.14
N PHE A 140 16.70 4.59 18.28
CA PHE A 140 16.67 3.93 19.58
C PHE A 140 17.96 3.17 19.85
N THR A 141 18.36 3.18 21.13
CA THR A 141 19.50 2.38 21.60
C THR A 141 19.13 0.89 21.65
N PRO A 142 20.11 -0.03 21.63
CA PRO A 142 19.83 -1.46 21.79
C PRO A 142 19.03 -1.79 23.07
N GLN A 143 19.24 -1.05 24.16
CA GLN A 143 18.48 -1.23 25.39
C GLN A 143 17.01 -0.83 25.20
N GLU A 144 16.73 0.29 24.53
CA GLU A 144 15.37 0.72 24.26
C GLU A 144 14.64 -0.26 23.34
N VAL A 145 15.35 -0.86 22.38
CA VAL A 145 14.79 -1.93 21.53
C VAL A 145 14.47 -3.17 22.37
N ALA A 146 15.35 -3.56 23.29
CA ALA A 146 15.10 -4.66 24.24
C ALA A 146 13.88 -4.36 25.15
N ASP A 147 13.67 -3.08 25.48
CA ASP A 147 12.52 -2.61 26.26
C ASP A 147 11.24 -2.43 25.44
N GLY A 148 11.26 -2.82 24.15
CA GLY A 148 10.09 -2.89 23.27
C GLY A 148 9.95 -1.76 22.25
N ALA A 149 10.94 -0.86 22.11
CA ALA A 149 10.95 0.08 20.99
C ALA A 149 11.09 -0.68 19.66
N PRO A 150 10.49 -0.21 18.55
CA PRO A 150 10.77 -0.77 17.25
C PRO A 150 12.20 -0.43 16.81
N GLU A 151 12.92 -1.40 16.27
CA GLU A 151 14.27 -1.16 15.74
C GLU A 151 14.21 -0.46 14.38
N TYR A 152 13.24 -0.84 13.57
CA TYR A 152 13.06 -0.36 12.20
C TYR A 152 11.63 0.13 11.95
N GLU A 153 11.52 1.09 11.05
CA GLU A 153 10.37 1.22 10.15
C GLU A 153 10.74 0.48 8.86
N GLU A 154 9.84 -0.35 8.35
CA GLU A 154 10.07 -1.17 7.17
C GLU A 154 9.01 -0.87 6.11
N LEU A 155 9.44 -0.89 4.85
CA LEU A 155 8.60 -0.66 3.67
C LEU A 155 8.79 -1.80 2.68
N SER A 156 7.73 -2.16 1.99
CA SER A 156 7.77 -3.08 0.84
C SER A 156 6.98 -2.46 -0.30
N VAL A 157 7.68 -2.09 -1.38
CA VAL A 157 7.08 -1.31 -2.47
C VAL A 157 7.37 -1.98 -3.81
N PRO A 158 6.33 -2.31 -4.61
CA PRO A 158 6.51 -2.78 -5.97
C PRO A 158 6.87 -1.63 -6.91
N HIS A 159 7.87 -1.85 -7.78
CA HIS A 159 8.33 -0.91 -8.78
C HIS A 159 8.32 -1.51 -10.18
N THR A 160 8.05 -0.65 -11.16
CA THR A 160 8.35 -0.90 -12.56
C THR A 160 9.42 0.10 -12.99
N VAL A 161 10.68 -0.38 -13.08
CA VAL A 161 11.85 0.43 -13.42
C VAL A 161 12.22 0.21 -14.88
N LYS A 162 12.36 1.29 -15.65
CA LYS A 162 12.74 1.24 -17.06
C LYS A 162 14.13 1.83 -17.28
N PHE A 163 14.85 1.22 -18.21
CA PHE A 163 16.18 1.62 -18.63
C PHE A 163 16.24 1.81 -20.14
N THR A 164 17.11 2.69 -20.59
CA THR A 164 17.42 2.91 -22.00
C THR A 164 18.92 2.82 -22.18
N GLN A 165 19.39 2.15 -23.21
CA GLN A 165 20.81 2.04 -23.52
C GLN A 165 21.30 3.33 -24.20
N GLY A 166 22.37 3.93 -23.67
CA GLY A 166 23.05 5.04 -24.27
C GLY A 166 23.84 4.67 -25.52
N SER A 167 24.35 5.67 -26.25
CA SER A 167 25.16 5.46 -27.46
C SER A 167 26.50 4.77 -27.18
N ASP A 168 26.97 4.83 -25.97
CA ASP A 168 28.18 4.15 -25.46
C ASP A 168 27.92 2.72 -24.96
N GLY A 169 26.67 2.25 -25.06
CA GLY A 169 26.25 0.95 -24.57
C GLY A 169 25.91 0.88 -23.08
N SER A 170 26.08 1.96 -22.33
CA SER A 170 25.69 2.01 -20.91
C SER A 170 24.15 2.03 -20.74
N TRP A 171 23.66 1.44 -19.64
CA TRP A 171 22.26 1.49 -19.28
C TRP A 171 21.97 2.69 -18.39
N LEU A 172 20.99 3.51 -18.81
CA LEU A 172 20.54 4.70 -18.12
C LEU A 172 19.12 4.49 -17.56
N LEU A 173 18.91 4.81 -16.30
CA LEU A 173 17.58 4.87 -15.69
C LEU A 173 16.71 5.87 -16.46
N SER A 174 15.55 5.44 -16.95
CA SER A 174 14.68 6.27 -17.77
C SER A 174 13.29 6.52 -17.14
N SER A 175 12.85 5.64 -16.25
CA SER A 175 11.59 5.79 -15.52
C SER A 175 11.58 4.88 -14.29
N ASP A 176 10.90 5.33 -13.23
CA ASP A 176 10.50 4.52 -12.09
C ASP A 176 9.05 4.85 -11.76
N THR A 177 8.22 3.81 -11.65
CA THR A 177 6.80 3.92 -11.27
C THR A 177 6.50 2.90 -10.19
N THR A 178 5.71 3.31 -9.20
CA THR A 178 5.25 2.44 -8.11
C THR A 178 3.76 2.17 -8.23
N ASP A 179 3.29 0.99 -7.86
CA ASP A 179 1.86 0.68 -7.82
C ASP A 179 1.12 1.41 -6.69
N THR A 180 1.86 2.14 -5.86
CA THR A 180 1.33 3.00 -4.81
C THR A 180 1.08 4.43 -5.29
N GLU A 181 1.33 4.71 -6.56
CA GLU A 181 1.03 6.00 -7.16
C GLU A 181 -0.46 6.26 -7.20
N GLY A 182 -0.85 7.36 -6.59
CA GLY A 182 -2.22 7.82 -6.61
C GLY A 182 -2.80 8.12 -5.24
N GLY A 183 -1.99 8.08 -4.21
CA GLY A 183 -2.52 8.27 -2.87
C GLY A 183 -3.55 7.17 -2.52
N PRO A 184 -4.17 7.22 -1.37
CA PRO A 184 -5.19 6.25 -1.02
C PRO A 184 -6.34 6.36 -2.01
N THR A 185 -6.51 5.34 -2.84
CA THR A 185 -7.72 5.22 -3.64
C THR A 185 -8.88 5.00 -2.67
N PRO A 186 -9.95 5.77 -2.73
CA PRO A 186 -11.08 5.57 -1.86
C PRO A 186 -11.55 4.12 -1.92
N THR A 187 -11.54 3.44 -0.79
CA THR A 187 -12.05 2.07 -0.66
C THR A 187 -13.53 2.05 -0.32
N THR A 188 -14.16 3.22 -0.34
CA THR A 188 -15.54 3.44 0.07
C THR A 188 -16.50 2.68 -0.81
N GLN A 189 -17.28 1.82 -0.19
CA GLN A 189 -18.42 1.14 -0.79
C GLN A 189 -19.60 1.24 0.18
N VAL A 190 -20.09 2.45 0.34
CA VAL A 190 -21.24 2.70 1.22
C VAL A 190 -22.48 2.05 0.64
N SER A 191 -23.22 1.37 1.50
CA SER A 191 -24.43 0.69 1.11
C SER A 191 -25.62 1.64 1.09
N ASP A 192 -26.33 1.74 -0.01
CA ASP A 192 -27.61 2.44 -0.10
C ASP A 192 -28.66 1.88 0.86
N VAL A 193 -28.49 0.64 1.33
CA VAL A 193 -29.39 0.01 2.30
C VAL A 193 -29.31 0.68 3.67
N ASP A 194 -28.15 1.18 4.07
CA ASP A 194 -28.00 1.87 5.36
C ASP A 194 -28.56 3.30 5.28
N ALA A 195 -28.48 3.94 4.13
CA ALA A 195 -29.14 5.23 3.88
C ALA A 195 -30.68 5.10 3.91
N ALA A 196 -31.21 3.96 3.44
CA ALA A 196 -32.65 3.70 3.45
C ALA A 196 -33.21 3.27 4.82
N ASP A 197 -32.36 2.84 5.75
CA ASP A 197 -32.79 2.34 7.08
C ASP A 197 -33.11 3.46 8.09
N GLY A 198 -33.12 4.73 7.63
CA GLY A 198 -33.64 5.87 8.39
C GLY A 198 -32.95 6.14 9.73
N THR A 199 -31.81 5.55 9.97
CA THR A 199 -30.95 5.94 11.08
C THR A 199 -30.20 7.21 10.69
N ASP A 200 -30.94 8.30 10.62
CA ASP A 200 -30.42 9.66 10.58
C ASP A 200 -29.67 9.89 11.89
N ASP A 201 -28.40 9.69 11.84
CA ASP A 201 -27.50 9.94 12.95
C ASP A 201 -26.86 11.32 12.85
N GLY A 202 -27.45 12.20 12.06
CA GLY A 202 -27.07 13.60 11.98
C GLY A 202 -25.75 13.85 11.25
N ILE A 203 -25.29 12.88 10.47
CA ILE A 203 -24.24 13.12 9.48
C ILE A 203 -24.95 13.42 8.18
N ASP A 204 -25.00 14.70 7.85
CA ASP A 204 -25.47 15.20 6.57
C ASP A 204 -24.50 14.74 5.48
N ASP A 205 -24.88 13.71 4.74
CA ASP A 205 -24.20 13.23 3.53
C ASP A 205 -24.56 14.10 2.30
N GLY A 206 -25.36 15.11 2.53
CA GLY A 206 -25.67 16.11 1.53
C GLY A 206 -24.44 16.93 1.20
N GLY A 207 -24.03 16.96 -0.10
CA GLY A 207 -22.92 17.74 -0.65
C GLY A 207 -22.95 19.24 -0.33
N GLY A 208 -23.06 19.55 0.94
CA GLY A 208 -22.87 20.88 1.50
C GLY A 208 -21.39 21.23 1.40
N LYS A 209 -21.10 22.41 0.89
CA LYS A 209 -19.78 23.03 0.95
C LYS A 209 -19.23 22.82 2.35
N ALA A 210 -18.05 22.21 2.45
CA ALA A 210 -17.33 22.09 3.69
C ALA A 210 -17.19 23.50 4.29
N ASP A 211 -17.92 23.75 5.37
CA ASP A 211 -17.60 24.88 6.24
C ASP A 211 -16.25 24.54 6.87
N GLU A 212 -15.24 25.31 6.53
CA GLU A 212 -13.82 25.04 6.78
C GLU A 212 -13.46 24.98 8.28
N ASP A 213 -14.41 25.12 9.19
CA ASP A 213 -14.12 25.42 10.60
C ASP A 213 -14.76 24.46 11.64
N GLU A 214 -15.64 23.54 11.24
CA GLU A 214 -16.15 22.54 12.18
C GLU A 214 -15.50 21.17 11.87
N GLY A 215 -14.45 20.83 12.63
CA GLY A 215 -13.84 19.52 12.59
C GLY A 215 -14.87 18.42 12.85
N ASP A 216 -14.73 17.28 12.16
CA ASP A 216 -15.59 16.11 12.39
C ASP A 216 -15.51 15.72 13.88
N LYS A 217 -16.66 15.71 14.56
CA LYS A 217 -16.77 15.37 15.99
C LYS A 217 -16.26 13.96 16.35
N ASP A 218 -16.16 13.08 15.36
CA ASP A 218 -15.63 11.73 15.51
C ASP A 218 -14.14 11.63 15.18
N ALA A 219 -13.54 12.66 14.55
CA ALA A 219 -12.12 12.68 14.29
C ALA A 219 -11.33 12.76 15.59
N ALA A 220 -10.33 11.92 15.73
CA ALA A 220 -9.46 11.93 16.90
C ALA A 220 -8.48 13.11 16.83
N SER A 221 -8.21 13.73 17.98
CA SER A 221 -7.17 14.77 18.07
C SER A 221 -5.80 14.23 17.71
N GLY A 222 -5.15 14.87 16.76
CA GLY A 222 -3.74 14.63 16.38
C GLY A 222 -2.76 15.54 17.10
N THR A 223 -3.20 16.28 18.14
CA THR A 223 -2.31 17.18 18.92
C THR A 223 -1.24 16.39 19.67
N ALA A 224 -0.17 17.09 20.06
CA ALA A 224 0.95 16.49 20.78
C ALA A 224 0.50 15.70 22.02
N PRO A 225 1.27 14.67 22.45
CA PRO A 225 0.96 13.92 23.65
C PRO A 225 0.75 14.87 24.83
N LEU A 226 -0.24 14.58 25.68
CA LEU A 226 -0.46 15.34 26.90
C LEU A 226 0.80 15.30 27.75
N PRO A 227 1.39 16.43 28.16
CA PRO A 227 2.57 16.45 29.02
C PRO A 227 2.24 15.79 30.36
N GLY A 228 3.06 14.83 30.81
CA GLY A 228 3.00 14.25 32.15
C GLY A 228 2.00 13.13 32.37
N GLY A 229 1.46 12.53 31.31
CA GLY A 229 0.79 11.24 31.47
C GLY A 229 1.83 10.21 31.92
N SER A 230 1.73 9.75 33.19
CA SER A 230 2.37 8.52 33.64
C SER A 230 2.26 7.48 32.53
N GLU A 231 3.23 6.59 32.41
CA GLU A 231 3.20 5.43 31.54
C GLU A 231 1.88 4.67 31.76
N ASP A 232 0.80 5.26 31.25
CA ASP A 232 -0.44 4.53 31.09
C ASP A 232 -0.09 3.50 30.02
N SER A 233 0.26 2.35 30.52
CA SER A 233 0.43 1.12 29.74
C SER A 233 -0.87 0.79 29.06
N GLY A 234 -1.52 1.67 28.37
CA GLY A 234 -2.78 1.58 27.64
C GLY A 234 -3.48 0.22 27.74
N ASP A 235 -3.50 -0.34 28.96
CA ASP A 235 -4.07 -1.64 29.23
C ASP A 235 -5.56 -1.56 28.92
N LYS A 236 -5.95 -2.30 27.91
CA LYS A 236 -7.33 -2.39 27.51
C LYS A 236 -8.13 -2.94 28.71
N PRO A 237 -9.26 -2.33 29.07
CA PRO A 237 -10.06 -2.78 30.19
C PRO A 237 -10.35 -4.29 30.10
N MET A 238 -10.22 -5.01 31.20
CA MET A 238 -10.43 -6.48 31.29
C MET A 238 -11.79 -6.93 30.71
N ALA A 239 -12.79 -6.06 30.62
CA ALA A 239 -14.09 -6.34 29.99
C ALA A 239 -14.01 -6.72 28.49
N TRP A 240 -12.89 -6.45 27.83
CA TRP A 240 -12.64 -6.80 26.42
C TRP A 240 -11.77 -8.05 26.27
N SER A 241 -11.50 -8.75 27.36
CA SER A 241 -10.59 -9.92 27.42
C SER A 241 -10.97 -11.13 26.56
N ARG A 242 -12.13 -11.09 25.88
CA ARG A 242 -12.54 -12.18 24.96
C ARG A 242 -11.72 -12.25 23.67
N TYR A 243 -10.94 -11.20 23.35
CA TYR A 243 -10.15 -11.13 22.13
C TYR A 243 -8.66 -11.18 22.46
N SER A 244 -7.88 -11.82 21.59
CA SER A 244 -6.43 -11.89 21.73
C SER A 244 -5.77 -10.78 20.93
N TYR A 245 -5.50 -9.65 21.58
CA TYR A 245 -4.77 -8.53 20.96
C TYR A 245 -3.36 -8.94 20.53
N GLY A 246 -2.71 -9.82 21.28
CA GLY A 246 -1.41 -10.38 20.88
C GLY A 246 -1.47 -11.15 19.56
N LYS A 247 -2.56 -11.89 19.28
CA LYS A 247 -2.75 -12.60 18.00
C LYS A 247 -3.04 -11.61 16.86
N MET A 248 -3.77 -10.51 17.11
CA MET A 248 -4.00 -9.46 16.13
C MET A 248 -2.67 -8.83 15.68
N VAL A 249 -1.85 -8.44 16.65
CA VAL A 249 -0.50 -7.88 16.42
C VAL A 249 0.40 -8.89 15.72
N ALA A 250 0.48 -10.12 16.21
CA ALA A 250 1.31 -11.17 15.61
C ALA A 250 0.91 -11.47 14.16
N TYR A 251 -0.40 -11.39 13.85
CA TYR A 251 -0.87 -11.50 12.47
C TYR A 251 -0.35 -10.34 11.62
N ALA A 252 -0.49 -9.11 12.08
CA ALA A 252 -0.05 -7.92 11.36
C ALA A 252 1.49 -7.92 11.18
N ASP A 253 2.26 -8.24 12.22
CA ASP A 253 3.72 -8.34 12.14
C ASP A 253 4.18 -9.43 11.15
N ARG A 254 3.41 -10.50 11.00
CA ARG A 254 3.75 -11.60 10.09
C ARG A 254 3.45 -11.30 8.62
N TYR A 255 2.32 -10.62 8.36
CA TYR A 255 1.75 -10.51 7.01
C TYR A 255 1.80 -9.08 6.44
N TRP A 256 2.54 -8.16 7.05
CA TRP A 256 2.59 -6.77 6.60
C TRP A 256 3.18 -6.57 5.20
N LYS A 257 4.10 -7.47 4.76
CA LYS A 257 4.75 -7.39 3.44
C LYS A 257 4.36 -8.53 2.49
N HIS A 258 3.71 -9.55 3.00
CA HIS A 258 3.30 -10.71 2.24
C HIS A 258 1.85 -11.03 2.50
N HIS A 259 1.05 -11.00 1.47
CA HIS A 259 -0.35 -11.39 1.60
C HIS A 259 -0.47 -12.84 2.09
N ASN A 260 -1.34 -13.07 3.05
CA ASN A 260 -1.66 -14.40 3.50
C ASN A 260 -2.48 -15.13 2.42
N SER A 261 -1.92 -16.18 1.82
CA SER A 261 -2.52 -16.95 0.72
C SER A 261 -3.85 -17.62 1.08
N ALA A 262 -4.18 -17.75 2.37
CA ALA A 262 -5.49 -18.24 2.82
C ALA A 262 -6.62 -17.21 2.61
N TRP A 263 -6.30 -15.96 2.32
CA TRP A 263 -7.22 -14.86 2.11
C TRP A 263 -7.06 -14.25 0.73
N ARG A 264 -8.12 -13.64 0.24
CA ARG A 264 -8.10 -12.89 -1.01
C ARG A 264 -7.43 -11.54 -0.79
N THR A 265 -6.67 -11.08 -1.78
CA THR A 265 -6.15 -9.73 -1.85
C THR A 265 -7.06 -8.82 -2.66
N TYR A 266 -6.99 -7.53 -2.38
CA TYR A 266 -7.70 -6.48 -3.10
C TYR A 266 -6.70 -5.43 -3.59
N GLY A 267 -7.02 -4.66 -4.62
CA GLY A 267 -6.13 -3.59 -5.10
C GLY A 267 -5.84 -2.53 -4.04
N THR A 268 -6.83 -2.21 -3.19
CA THR A 268 -6.67 -1.46 -1.95
C THR A 268 -6.93 -2.43 -0.79
N ASP A 269 -5.87 -2.90 -0.14
CA ASP A 269 -5.95 -4.05 0.78
C ASP A 269 -5.93 -3.67 2.28
N CYS A 270 -5.85 -2.39 2.59
CA CYS A 270 -5.66 -1.90 3.96
C CYS A 270 -6.71 -2.42 4.95
N THR A 271 -7.99 -2.33 4.62
CA THR A 271 -9.09 -2.77 5.49
C THR A 271 -9.21 -4.29 5.53
N ASN A 272 -9.02 -4.97 4.40
CA ASN A 272 -8.97 -6.43 4.34
C ASN A 272 -7.86 -6.99 5.25
N PHE A 273 -6.67 -6.39 5.22
CA PHE A 273 -5.55 -6.75 6.10
C PHE A 273 -5.92 -6.60 7.59
N VAL A 274 -6.46 -5.44 7.97
CA VAL A 274 -6.90 -5.19 9.35
C VAL A 274 -8.01 -6.14 9.75
N SER A 275 -8.98 -6.41 8.88
CA SER A 275 -10.05 -7.40 9.14
C SER A 275 -9.50 -8.80 9.39
N GLN A 276 -8.48 -9.23 8.64
CA GLN A 276 -7.80 -10.51 8.86
C GLN A 276 -7.10 -10.54 10.22
N ALA A 277 -6.43 -9.45 10.61
CA ALA A 277 -5.81 -9.33 11.94
C ALA A 277 -6.86 -9.42 13.06
N MET A 278 -7.99 -8.71 12.93
CA MET A 278 -9.10 -8.79 13.88
C MET A 278 -9.65 -10.22 13.98
N HIS A 279 -9.81 -10.89 12.84
CA HIS A 279 -10.25 -12.29 12.79
C HIS A 279 -9.26 -13.22 13.50
N ALA A 280 -7.97 -13.07 13.27
CA ALA A 280 -6.92 -13.83 13.95
C ALA A 280 -6.96 -13.64 15.48
N GLY A 281 -7.36 -12.47 15.94
CA GLY A 281 -7.56 -12.15 17.35
C GLY A 281 -8.86 -12.67 17.94
N GLY A 282 -9.70 -13.33 17.14
CA GLY A 282 -10.93 -13.97 17.62
C GLY A 282 -12.23 -13.19 17.33
N TRP A 283 -12.18 -12.16 16.48
CA TRP A 283 -13.43 -11.58 15.98
C TRP A 283 -14.13 -12.61 15.09
N GLY A 284 -15.23 -13.18 15.58
CA GLY A 284 -16.08 -14.04 14.78
C GLY A 284 -16.90 -13.24 13.76
N PRO A 285 -17.32 -13.87 12.65
CA PRO A 285 -18.16 -13.22 11.66
C PRO A 285 -19.48 -12.75 12.29
N LYS A 286 -20.02 -11.65 11.79
CA LYS A 286 -21.35 -11.17 12.07
C LYS A 286 -22.13 -11.19 10.77
N GLY A 287 -23.10 -12.10 10.64
CA GLY A 287 -23.78 -12.39 9.38
C GLY A 287 -23.07 -13.43 8.53
N GLY A 288 -23.34 -13.47 7.24
CA GLY A 288 -22.78 -14.42 6.27
C GLY A 288 -23.62 -14.61 5.00
N ALA A 289 -24.89 -14.17 5.02
CA ALA A 289 -25.75 -14.27 3.85
C ALA A 289 -25.38 -13.21 2.80
N ILE A 290 -25.44 -13.58 1.51
CA ILE A 290 -25.06 -12.69 0.40
C ILE A 290 -25.89 -11.38 0.39
N ILE A 291 -27.15 -11.44 0.79
CA ILE A 291 -28.03 -10.27 0.88
C ILE A 291 -27.59 -9.27 1.97
N GLN A 292 -26.79 -9.73 2.95
CA GLN A 292 -26.26 -8.90 4.04
C GLN A 292 -24.98 -8.17 3.65
N ARG A 293 -24.39 -8.55 2.52
CA ARG A 293 -23.10 -8.06 2.06
C ARG A 293 -22.98 -6.54 2.00
N PRO A 294 -23.95 -5.80 1.46
CA PRO A 294 -23.85 -4.34 1.35
C PRO A 294 -24.13 -3.59 2.66
N SER A 295 -24.67 -4.24 3.68
CA SER A 295 -25.07 -3.59 4.92
C SER A 295 -23.94 -3.45 5.93
N ASN A 296 -23.77 -2.28 6.50
CA ASN A 296 -22.79 -2.00 7.55
C ASN A 296 -23.07 -2.72 8.89
N LYS A 297 -24.24 -3.35 9.03
CA LYS A 297 -24.60 -4.14 10.22
C LYS A 297 -23.84 -5.47 10.33
N TYR A 298 -23.24 -5.95 9.23
CA TYR A 298 -22.65 -7.27 9.13
C TYR A 298 -21.17 -7.18 8.77
N TRP A 299 -20.37 -8.13 9.24
CA TRP A 299 -18.95 -8.22 8.97
C TRP A 299 -18.55 -9.67 8.82
N PHE A 300 -18.22 -10.11 7.61
CA PHE A 300 -17.88 -11.48 7.29
C PHE A 300 -17.08 -11.60 6.00
N TYR A 301 -16.27 -12.63 5.91
CA TYR A 301 -15.54 -13.04 4.72
C TYR A 301 -16.27 -14.17 4.02
N GLY A 302 -16.44 -14.06 2.72
CA GLY A 302 -17.09 -15.10 1.90
C GLY A 302 -16.11 -15.74 0.89
N PRO A 303 -16.45 -16.89 0.32
CA PRO A 303 -15.58 -17.65 -0.59
C PRO A 303 -15.21 -16.87 -1.87
N THR A 304 -15.98 -15.86 -2.26
CA THR A 304 -15.68 -15.00 -3.40
C THR A 304 -15.73 -13.52 -3.00
N LYS A 305 -15.18 -12.63 -3.86
CA LYS A 305 -15.32 -11.17 -3.63
C LYS A 305 -16.78 -10.71 -3.62
N TRP A 306 -17.65 -11.42 -4.31
CA TRP A 306 -19.08 -11.12 -4.40
C TRP A 306 -19.90 -11.61 -3.19
N THR A 307 -19.30 -12.39 -2.33
CA THR A 307 -19.93 -12.94 -1.12
C THR A 307 -19.28 -12.44 0.17
N THR A 308 -18.24 -11.61 0.08
CA THR A 308 -17.61 -10.94 1.22
C THR A 308 -18.31 -9.62 1.51
N SER A 309 -18.58 -9.30 2.78
CA SER A 309 -19.21 -8.02 3.18
C SER A 309 -18.33 -6.82 2.82
N TYR A 310 -18.94 -5.69 2.50
CA TYR A 310 -18.20 -4.44 2.28
C TYR A 310 -17.41 -4.02 3.51
N THR A 311 -17.98 -4.21 4.68
CA THR A 311 -17.35 -3.93 5.98
C THR A 311 -16.04 -4.72 6.24
N TRP A 312 -15.83 -5.82 5.51
CA TRP A 312 -14.57 -6.57 5.59
C TRP A 312 -13.43 -5.89 4.84
N ALA A 313 -13.71 -5.28 3.69
CA ALA A 313 -12.67 -4.86 2.74
C ALA A 313 -12.66 -3.37 2.42
N ALA A 314 -13.71 -2.61 2.74
CA ALA A 314 -13.82 -1.19 2.46
C ALA A 314 -13.72 -0.36 3.75
N ALA A 315 -12.92 0.70 3.73
CA ALA A 315 -12.57 1.48 4.91
C ALA A 315 -13.77 2.21 5.50
N GLU A 316 -14.56 2.90 4.68
CA GLU A 316 -15.76 3.61 5.11
C GLU A 316 -16.79 2.65 5.71
N ASN A 317 -17.08 1.51 5.05
CA ASN A 317 -18.02 0.54 5.57
C ASN A 317 -17.55 -0.09 6.89
N TRP A 318 -16.22 -0.32 7.05
CA TRP A 318 -15.65 -0.80 8.30
C TRP A 318 -15.82 0.23 9.44
N TYR A 319 -15.65 1.52 9.15
CA TYR A 319 -15.87 2.61 10.12
C TYR A 319 -17.29 2.56 10.68
N TRP A 320 -18.31 2.51 9.81
CA TRP A 320 -19.71 2.45 10.23
C TRP A 320 -20.03 1.18 11.01
N PHE A 321 -19.50 0.04 10.56
CA PHE A 321 -19.61 -1.21 11.32
C PHE A 321 -18.97 -1.08 12.70
N ALA A 322 -17.75 -0.59 12.77
CA ALA A 322 -17.02 -0.42 14.02
C ALA A 322 -17.76 0.51 14.98
N LYS A 323 -18.15 1.69 14.50
CA LYS A 323 -18.79 2.74 15.30
C LYS A 323 -20.16 2.34 15.83
N LYS A 324 -21.04 1.75 14.99
CA LYS A 324 -22.44 1.55 15.32
C LYS A 324 -22.86 0.11 15.56
N HIS A 325 -22.30 -0.83 14.84
CA HIS A 325 -22.87 -2.17 14.73
C HIS A 325 -22.04 -3.28 15.33
N SER A 326 -20.73 -3.12 15.42
CA SER A 326 -19.81 -4.17 15.90
C SER A 326 -20.05 -4.51 17.37
N LYS A 327 -20.31 -3.51 18.21
CA LYS A 327 -20.26 -3.59 19.67
C LYS A 327 -18.94 -4.16 20.21
N ARG A 328 -17.86 -4.00 19.40
CA ARG A 328 -16.51 -4.50 19.67
C ARG A 328 -15.48 -3.40 19.74
N THR A 329 -15.89 -2.18 19.40
CA THR A 329 -15.01 -1.02 19.34
C THR A 329 -15.61 0.16 20.07
N LYS A 330 -14.75 1.12 20.40
CA LYS A 330 -15.11 2.43 20.93
C LYS A 330 -14.26 3.49 20.24
N ILE A 331 -14.88 4.57 19.77
CA ILE A 331 -14.15 5.72 19.24
C ILE A 331 -13.33 6.36 20.38
N LEU A 332 -12.09 6.70 20.08
CA LEU A 332 -11.20 7.46 20.95
C LEU A 332 -11.19 8.92 20.49
N ASP A 333 -11.26 9.83 21.44
CA ASP A 333 -11.21 11.28 21.24
C ASP A 333 -9.79 11.80 20.91
N ASN A 334 -8.76 10.94 21.07
CA ASN A 334 -7.37 11.30 20.84
C ASN A 334 -6.58 10.09 20.34
N VAL A 335 -5.88 10.26 19.24
CA VAL A 335 -5.07 9.21 18.59
C VAL A 335 -3.93 8.70 19.48
N TRP A 336 -3.42 9.53 20.41
CA TRP A 336 -2.35 9.15 21.33
C TRP A 336 -2.80 8.17 22.41
N LYS A 337 -4.11 8.03 22.62
CA LYS A 337 -4.68 7.04 23.56
C LYS A 337 -4.70 5.62 23.00
N MET A 338 -4.39 5.43 21.72
CA MET A 338 -4.38 4.10 21.11
C MET A 338 -3.40 3.16 21.82
N ALA A 339 -3.81 1.89 21.91
CA ALA A 339 -3.02 0.77 22.41
C ALA A 339 -2.75 -0.24 21.29
N LYS A 340 -1.92 -1.26 21.56
CA LYS A 340 -1.69 -2.37 20.62
C LYS A 340 -3.01 -3.01 20.18
N ALA A 341 -3.09 -3.33 18.91
CA ALA A 341 -4.26 -3.84 18.18
C ALA A 341 -5.43 -2.84 18.02
N ASP A 342 -5.31 -1.59 18.47
CA ASP A 342 -6.27 -0.55 18.10
C ASP A 342 -6.13 -0.19 16.62
N VAL A 343 -7.22 0.29 16.04
CA VAL A 343 -7.29 0.64 14.63
C VAL A 343 -7.32 2.15 14.47
N LEU A 344 -6.47 2.66 13.57
CA LEU A 344 -6.51 4.02 13.11
C LEU A 344 -7.02 4.06 11.67
N GLN A 345 -8.00 4.90 11.42
CA GLN A 345 -8.44 5.20 10.07
C GLN A 345 -8.14 6.65 9.73
N ALA A 346 -7.97 6.93 8.44
CA ALA A 346 -7.68 8.26 7.93
C ALA A 346 -8.63 8.62 6.81
N ASP A 347 -9.07 9.88 6.82
CA ASP A 347 -9.68 10.59 5.71
C ASP A 347 -8.66 11.65 5.26
N TRP A 348 -8.01 11.40 4.12
CA TRP A 348 -6.94 12.25 3.62
C TRP A 348 -7.47 13.57 3.06
N GLY A 349 -8.65 13.49 2.44
CA GLY A 349 -9.31 14.60 1.76
C GLY A 349 -10.13 15.51 2.68
N ARG A 350 -10.47 15.04 3.87
CA ARG A 350 -11.43 15.67 4.80
C ARG A 350 -12.82 15.84 4.18
N ASP A 351 -13.22 14.86 3.38
CA ASP A 351 -14.51 14.82 2.70
C ASP A 351 -15.53 13.88 3.37
N LYS A 352 -15.16 13.36 4.55
CA LYS A 352 -15.90 12.39 5.36
C LYS A 352 -15.94 10.98 4.76
N ASN A 353 -15.15 10.72 3.71
CA ASN A 353 -14.90 9.38 3.20
C ASN A 353 -13.63 8.82 3.81
N ILE A 354 -13.71 7.68 4.48
CA ILE A 354 -12.55 7.05 5.09
C ILE A 354 -11.74 6.33 4.01
N ASP A 355 -10.51 6.78 3.79
CA ASP A 355 -9.64 6.29 2.72
C ASP A 355 -8.78 5.12 3.15
N HIS A 356 -8.37 5.07 4.41
CA HIS A 356 -7.32 4.15 4.84
C HIS A 356 -7.57 3.57 6.22
N THR A 357 -7.06 2.35 6.45
CA THR A 357 -7.20 1.61 7.71
C THR A 357 -5.86 1.00 8.11
N MET A 358 -5.44 1.22 9.34
CA MET A 358 -4.15 0.84 9.91
C MET A 358 -4.34 0.19 11.28
N ILE A 359 -3.42 -0.69 11.68
CA ILE A 359 -3.43 -1.31 13.01
C ILE A 359 -2.19 -0.90 13.83
N VAL A 360 -2.37 -0.65 15.11
CA VAL A 360 -1.26 -0.41 16.04
C VAL A 360 -0.60 -1.73 16.40
N THR A 361 0.64 -1.93 15.98
CA THR A 361 1.42 -3.13 16.30
C THR A 361 2.35 -2.92 17.49
N LYS A 362 2.82 -1.69 17.71
CA LYS A 362 3.65 -1.35 18.88
C LYS A 362 3.19 -0.04 19.51
N LYS A 363 3.50 0.11 20.79
CA LYS A 363 3.46 1.39 21.52
C LYS A 363 4.70 1.49 22.37
N TYR A 364 5.44 2.58 22.24
CA TYR A 364 6.64 2.83 23.02
C TYR A 364 6.71 4.29 23.45
N ARG A 365 6.91 4.55 24.74
CA ARG A 365 6.93 5.91 25.35
C ARG A 365 5.77 6.79 24.88
N GLY A 366 4.56 6.23 24.92
CA GLY A 366 3.33 6.94 24.52
C GLY A 366 3.10 7.04 23.01
N THR A 367 4.07 6.71 22.16
CA THR A 367 3.94 6.77 20.71
C THR A 367 3.41 5.45 20.14
N PRO A 368 2.25 5.43 19.47
CA PRO A 368 1.79 4.30 18.68
C PRO A 368 2.60 4.15 17.39
N TYR A 369 2.82 2.91 16.96
CA TYR A 369 3.42 2.53 15.68
C TYR A 369 2.43 1.71 14.87
N LEU A 370 2.22 2.11 13.63
CA LEU A 370 1.17 1.61 12.75
C LEU A 370 1.76 0.65 11.71
N THR A 371 0.98 -0.37 11.39
CA THR A 371 1.29 -1.34 10.33
C THR A 371 0.08 -1.47 9.41
N TYR A 372 0.30 -1.48 8.09
CA TYR A 372 -0.77 -1.46 7.10
C TYR A 372 -0.32 -1.91 5.72
N HIS A 373 -1.28 -2.33 4.89
CA HIS A 373 -1.12 -2.57 3.46
C HIS A 373 -1.48 -1.32 2.62
N THR A 374 -1.29 -1.40 1.32
CA THR A 374 -1.34 -0.29 0.36
C THR A 374 -0.13 0.64 0.56
N SER A 375 1.01 0.41 0.05
CA SER A 375 2.36 0.78 0.48
C SER A 375 2.72 0.04 1.77
N ASP A 376 2.89 -1.27 1.65
CA ASP A 376 3.10 -2.20 2.75
C ASP A 376 4.14 -1.68 3.74
N THR A 377 3.65 -1.23 4.90
CA THR A 377 4.44 -0.50 5.89
C THR A 377 4.34 -1.17 7.25
N HIS A 378 5.47 -1.29 7.93
CA HIS A 378 5.59 -1.84 9.26
C HIS A 378 6.23 -0.84 10.23
N ASN A 379 5.59 -0.65 11.38
CA ASN A 379 6.05 0.21 12.46
C ASN A 379 6.27 1.70 12.11
N LYS A 380 5.41 2.29 11.28
CA LYS A 380 5.38 3.74 11.05
C LYS A 380 4.96 4.46 12.31
N SER A 381 5.79 5.37 12.83
CA SER A 381 5.39 6.14 14.01
C SER A 381 4.20 7.06 13.71
N LEU A 382 3.29 7.17 14.67
CA LEU A 382 2.16 8.11 14.57
C LEU A 382 2.66 9.55 14.37
N LYS A 383 3.78 9.93 14.97
CA LYS A 383 4.37 11.27 14.80
C LYS A 383 4.71 11.57 13.36
N LYS A 384 5.40 10.64 12.67
CA LYS A 384 5.73 10.78 11.24
C LYS A 384 4.46 10.78 10.37
N LEU A 385 3.51 9.90 10.69
CA LEU A 385 2.25 9.79 9.94
C LEU A 385 1.47 11.11 9.99
N LEU A 386 1.34 11.72 11.18
CA LEU A 386 0.67 13.02 11.35
C LEU A 386 1.45 14.14 10.63
N SER A 387 2.78 14.09 10.62
CA SER A 387 3.61 15.08 9.92
C SER A 387 3.54 14.95 8.40
N ASP A 388 3.32 13.75 7.88
CA ASP A 388 3.11 13.51 6.45
C ASP A 388 1.75 14.02 5.96
N HIS A 389 0.73 13.94 6.83
CA HIS A 389 -0.66 14.26 6.52
C HIS A 389 -1.27 15.25 7.50
N PRO A 390 -0.74 16.50 7.57
CA PRO A 390 -1.17 17.48 8.58
C PRO A 390 -2.62 17.97 8.40
N ARG A 391 -3.23 17.68 7.24
CA ARG A 391 -4.60 18.09 6.91
C ARG A 391 -5.60 16.95 7.00
N ALA A 392 -5.18 15.70 7.24
CA ALA A 392 -6.08 14.56 7.33
C ALA A 392 -6.95 14.59 8.60
N TRP A 393 -8.13 14.00 8.53
CA TRP A 393 -8.90 13.62 9.70
C TRP A 393 -8.55 12.19 10.12
N TRP A 394 -8.59 11.95 11.42
CA TRP A 394 -8.14 10.71 12.02
C TRP A 394 -9.22 10.11 12.92
N TYR A 395 -9.51 8.83 12.73
CA TYR A 395 -10.52 8.11 13.47
C TYR A 395 -9.86 6.93 14.21
N ALA A 396 -9.70 7.06 15.52
CA ALA A 396 -9.07 6.06 16.35
C ALA A 396 -10.11 5.18 17.04
N HIS A 397 -9.99 3.88 16.85
CA HIS A 397 -10.91 2.88 17.39
C HIS A 397 -10.19 1.99 18.40
N ARG A 398 -10.64 2.03 19.66
CA ARG A 398 -10.30 1.02 20.65
C ARG A 398 -10.98 -0.28 20.25
N THR A 399 -10.22 -1.40 20.14
CA THR A 399 -10.74 -2.73 19.76
C THR A 399 -10.85 -3.69 20.91
#